data_94362bf1d6d012b07fe2b897231de422
#
_entry.id   94362bf1d6d012b07fe2b897231de422
#
_cell.length_a   1.000
_cell.length_b   1.000
_cell.length_c   1.000
_cell.angle_alpha   90.00
_cell.angle_beta   90.00
_cell.angle_gamma   90.00
#
_symmetry.space_group_name_H-M   'P 1'
#
loop_
_entity.id
_entity.type
_entity.pdbx_description
1 polymer ?
#
loop_
_entity_poly.entity_id
_entity_poly.type
_entity_poly.pdbx_seq_one_letter_code
_entity_poly.pdbx_strand_id
1 'polypeptide(L)'
;MKAVTLHFVPPSAPRRPLSTTQDEAELLVAIVKGEAGWQRRSFEAFHGLVHGLVLKSLGPNAEVSDLVSDVFLMFFESAHRIREASAVRSYLVSITMNRVRREVRRRKHRKLLYFFTGGPPPEVAHRAGPDDPKAKAALIHLSRIVDELNADDRAAFVLSSLEGMDLEEIGNVLGVSHSTAKRRVRRANEHVRKRVSRNALLSDYIREKTLRRNG
;
A
#
# COMPACT_ATOMS: atom_id res chain seq x y z
N MET A 1 -21.77 -26.20 14.98
CA MET A 1 -20.80 -25.77 13.97
C MET A 1 -20.16 -24.47 14.44
N LYS A 2 -18.92 -24.51 14.94
CA LYS A 2 -18.22 -23.29 15.41
C LYS A 2 -17.72 -22.53 14.18
N ALA A 3 -18.13 -21.27 14.07
CA ALA A 3 -17.64 -20.36 13.03
C ALA A 3 -16.13 -20.14 13.24
N VAL A 4 -15.33 -20.61 12.29
CA VAL A 4 -13.90 -20.31 12.24
C VAL A 4 -13.78 -18.85 11.85
N THR A 5 -13.49 -18.00 12.82
CA THR A 5 -13.17 -16.58 12.58
C THR A 5 -11.79 -16.55 11.93
N LEU A 6 -11.79 -16.48 10.60
CA LEU A 6 -10.58 -16.27 9.82
C LEU A 6 -10.04 -14.85 10.11
N HIS A 7 -9.15 -14.74 11.08
CA HIS A 7 -8.26 -13.61 11.19
C HIS A 7 -7.23 -13.72 10.05
N PHE A 8 -7.46 -13.01 8.96
CA PHE A 8 -6.42 -12.76 7.98
C PHE A 8 -5.39 -11.81 8.63
N VAL A 9 -4.38 -12.40 9.23
CA VAL A 9 -3.14 -11.70 9.57
C VAL A 9 -2.21 -11.96 8.39
N PRO A 10 -1.95 -10.96 7.54
CA PRO A 10 -0.93 -11.12 6.51
C PRO A 10 0.39 -11.50 7.19
N PRO A 11 1.25 -12.30 6.53
CA PRO A 11 2.56 -12.61 7.08
C PRO A 11 3.22 -11.27 7.40
N SER A 12 3.51 -11.04 8.67
CA SER A 12 4.30 -9.90 9.10
C SER A 12 5.66 -10.04 8.42
N ALA A 13 5.85 -9.27 7.35
CA ALA A 13 7.21 -8.99 6.91
C ALA A 13 7.95 -8.51 8.15
N PRO A 14 9.20 -8.96 8.38
CA PRO A 14 9.96 -8.49 9.52
C PRO A 14 9.92 -6.98 9.46
N ARG A 15 9.36 -6.35 10.50
CA ARG A 15 9.41 -4.91 10.69
C ARG A 15 10.90 -4.59 10.79
N ARG A 16 11.55 -4.30 9.66
CA ARG A 16 12.80 -3.57 9.73
C ARG A 16 12.41 -2.24 10.38
N PRO A 17 13.00 -1.88 11.52
CA PRO A 17 12.83 -0.55 12.05
C PRO A 17 13.35 0.38 10.96
N LEU A 18 12.41 1.01 10.25
CA LEU A 18 12.75 2.13 9.40
C LEU A 18 13.25 3.19 10.37
N SER A 19 14.45 3.64 10.14
CA SER A 19 15.16 4.70 10.85
C SER A 19 14.70 4.95 12.30
N THR A 20 15.60 4.97 13.21
CA THR A 20 15.30 5.38 14.59
C THR A 20 14.66 6.77 14.55
N THR A 21 13.88 7.12 15.54
CA THR A 21 13.32 8.48 15.70
C THR A 21 14.42 9.55 15.61
N GLN A 22 15.65 9.19 15.95
CA GLN A 22 16.83 10.03 15.87
C GLN A 22 17.24 10.31 14.41
N ASP A 23 17.22 9.29 13.53
CA ASP A 23 17.55 9.46 12.10
C ASP A 23 16.53 10.36 11.40
N GLU A 24 15.25 10.26 11.77
CA GLU A 24 14.20 11.14 11.25
C GLU A 24 14.37 12.58 11.74
N ALA A 25 14.82 12.80 12.97
CA ALA A 25 15.12 14.12 13.50
C ALA A 25 16.30 14.78 12.78
N GLU A 26 17.39 14.04 12.58
CA GLU A 26 18.54 14.51 11.82
C GLU A 26 18.18 14.84 10.36
N LEU A 27 17.34 14.00 9.75
CA LEU A 27 16.87 14.25 8.40
C LEU A 27 16.01 15.51 8.32
N LEU A 28 15.10 15.74 9.29
CA LEU A 28 14.31 16.97 9.33
C LEU A 28 15.20 18.21 9.45
N VAL A 29 16.22 18.18 10.31
CA VAL A 29 17.19 19.29 10.45
C VAL A 29 17.85 19.58 9.12
N ALA A 30 18.27 18.54 8.40
CA ALA A 30 18.90 18.66 7.09
C ALA A 30 17.94 19.25 6.03
N ILE A 31 16.66 18.84 6.05
CA ILE A 31 15.62 19.38 5.18
C ILE A 31 15.39 20.88 5.45
N VAL A 32 15.22 21.24 6.73
CA VAL A 32 14.93 22.63 7.13
C VAL A 32 16.10 23.56 6.83
N LYS A 33 17.32 23.09 7.01
CA LYS A 33 18.55 23.86 6.71
C LYS A 33 18.91 23.85 5.22
N GLY A 34 18.25 23.04 4.41
CA GLY A 34 18.61 22.88 2.99
C GLY A 34 20.00 22.29 2.78
N GLU A 35 20.45 21.42 3.68
CA GLU A 35 21.79 20.80 3.61
C GLU A 35 21.95 19.99 2.32
N ALA A 36 23.11 20.08 1.69
CA ALA A 36 23.39 19.32 0.48
C ALA A 36 23.21 17.81 0.72
N GLY A 37 22.52 17.13 -0.19
CA GLY A 37 22.32 15.68 -0.17
C GLY A 37 21.17 15.17 0.73
N TRP A 38 20.36 16.04 1.33
CA TRP A 38 19.20 15.61 2.11
C TRP A 38 18.19 14.80 1.27
N GLN A 39 18.05 15.12 -0.02
CA GLN A 39 17.19 14.38 -0.94
C GLN A 39 17.65 12.93 -1.10
N ARG A 40 18.97 12.73 -1.30
CA ARG A 40 19.57 11.40 -1.40
C ARG A 40 19.37 10.60 -0.12
N ARG A 41 19.62 11.20 1.04
CA ARG A 41 19.38 10.55 2.35
C ARG A 41 17.94 10.16 2.54
N SER A 42 16.99 11.04 2.16
CA SER A 42 15.56 10.74 2.21
C SER A 42 15.18 9.58 1.31
N PHE A 43 15.73 9.54 0.09
CA PHE A 43 15.47 8.46 -0.86
C PHE A 43 16.01 7.12 -0.32
N GLU A 44 17.25 7.08 0.15
CA GLU A 44 17.86 5.86 0.71
C GLU A 44 17.09 5.35 1.93
N ALA A 45 16.64 6.25 2.81
CA ALA A 45 15.87 5.88 4.01
C ALA A 45 14.46 5.35 3.71
N PHE A 46 13.75 5.94 2.76
CA PHE A 46 12.32 5.70 2.57
C PHE A 46 11.93 5.01 1.25
N HIS A 47 12.87 4.77 0.33
CA HIS A 47 12.56 4.12 -0.95
C HIS A 47 11.82 2.79 -0.76
N GLY A 48 12.30 1.93 0.16
CA GLY A 48 11.67 0.64 0.45
C GLY A 48 10.23 0.77 0.94
N LEU A 49 9.94 1.77 1.77
CA LEU A 49 8.59 2.06 2.25
C LEU A 49 7.68 2.48 1.10
N VAL A 50 8.09 3.50 0.34
CA VAL A 50 7.29 4.05 -0.78
C VAL A 50 7.05 2.99 -1.84
N HIS A 51 8.10 2.28 -2.26
CA HIS A 51 8.00 1.18 -3.22
C HIS A 51 7.05 0.09 -2.73
N GLY A 52 7.18 -0.32 -1.46
CA GLY A 52 6.30 -1.32 -0.84
C GLY A 52 4.83 -0.90 -0.84
N LEU A 53 4.53 0.36 -0.47
CA LEU A 53 3.17 0.91 -0.47
C LEU A 53 2.57 0.94 -1.88
N VAL A 54 3.33 1.40 -2.87
CA VAL A 54 2.88 1.44 -4.28
C VAL A 54 2.63 0.03 -4.79
N LEU A 55 3.59 -0.90 -4.57
CA LEU A 55 3.49 -2.28 -4.99
C LEU A 55 2.30 -3.01 -4.37
N LYS A 56 2.09 -2.88 -3.06
CA LYS A 56 0.95 -3.48 -2.34
C LYS A 56 -0.40 -2.90 -2.79
N SER A 57 -0.39 -1.63 -3.20
CA SER A 57 -1.61 -0.95 -3.65
C SER A 57 -2.00 -1.25 -5.10
N LEU A 58 -1.03 -1.37 -6.00
CA LEU A 58 -1.26 -1.42 -7.45
C LEU A 58 -0.86 -2.74 -8.10
N GLY A 59 -0.26 -3.64 -7.32
CA GLY A 59 0.35 -4.87 -7.81
C GLY A 59 1.65 -4.62 -8.58
N PRO A 60 2.37 -5.70 -8.94
CA PRO A 60 3.60 -5.60 -9.73
C PRO A 60 3.27 -5.20 -11.18
N ASN A 61 3.65 -4.01 -11.57
CA ASN A 61 3.48 -3.50 -12.93
C ASN A 61 4.60 -2.54 -13.29
N ALA A 62 4.73 -2.20 -14.58
CA ALA A 62 5.81 -1.36 -15.11
C ALA A 62 5.77 0.10 -14.57
N GLU A 63 4.61 0.59 -14.17
CA GLU A 63 4.43 1.98 -13.70
C GLU A 63 4.87 2.19 -12.24
N VAL A 64 5.24 1.13 -11.49
CA VAL A 64 5.61 1.24 -10.06
C VAL A 64 6.81 2.17 -9.87
N SER A 65 7.86 1.99 -10.67
CA SER A 65 9.07 2.82 -10.57
C SER A 65 8.82 4.29 -10.87
N ASP A 66 8.00 4.58 -11.86
CA ASP A 66 7.63 5.96 -12.23
C ASP A 66 6.83 6.61 -11.11
N LEU A 67 5.87 5.87 -10.51
CA LEU A 67 5.09 6.36 -9.39
C LEU A 67 5.93 6.62 -8.13
N VAL A 68 6.93 5.78 -7.87
CA VAL A 68 7.89 6.00 -6.78
C VAL A 68 8.68 7.27 -7.03
N SER A 69 9.18 7.48 -8.25
CA SER A 69 9.89 8.70 -8.63
C SER A 69 9.01 9.95 -8.47
N ASP A 70 7.78 9.91 -8.95
CA ASP A 70 6.80 11.00 -8.78
C ASP A 70 6.58 11.35 -7.31
N VAL A 71 6.44 10.34 -6.43
CA VAL A 71 6.27 10.54 -4.98
C VAL A 71 7.45 11.28 -4.38
N PHE A 72 8.68 10.88 -4.72
CA PHE A 72 9.87 11.56 -4.19
C PHE A 72 10.01 12.97 -4.74
N LEU A 73 9.71 13.23 -6.00
CA LEU A 73 9.70 14.60 -6.54
C LEU A 73 8.71 15.48 -5.78
N MET A 74 7.47 15.01 -5.58
CA MET A 74 6.46 15.74 -4.79
C MET A 74 6.90 15.96 -3.34
N PHE A 75 7.57 14.97 -2.74
CA PHE A 75 8.11 15.10 -1.41
C PHE A 75 9.22 16.16 -1.36
N PHE A 76 10.18 16.14 -2.27
CA PHE A 76 11.27 17.11 -2.30
C PHE A 76 10.77 18.56 -2.49
N GLU A 77 9.75 18.75 -3.30
CA GLU A 77 9.13 20.08 -3.51
C GLU A 77 8.42 20.60 -2.25
N SER A 78 7.88 19.70 -1.39
CA SER A 78 7.02 20.08 -0.29
C SER A 78 7.58 19.80 1.12
N ALA A 79 8.72 19.12 1.22
CA ALA A 79 9.33 18.71 2.50
C ALA A 79 9.66 19.90 3.43
N HIS A 80 9.94 21.09 2.89
CA HIS A 80 10.16 22.31 3.66
C HIS A 80 8.96 22.74 4.52
N ARG A 81 7.78 22.17 4.30
CA ARG A 81 6.56 22.41 5.09
C ARG A 81 6.48 21.57 6.35
N ILE A 82 7.33 20.56 6.48
CA ILE A 82 7.34 19.67 7.65
C ILE A 82 7.93 20.43 8.85
N ARG A 83 7.23 20.39 9.98
CA ARG A 83 7.63 21.10 11.20
C ARG A 83 8.18 20.15 12.27
N GLU A 84 7.80 18.89 12.25
CA GLU A 84 8.11 17.89 13.27
C GLU A 84 8.79 16.69 12.66
N ALA A 85 9.80 16.15 13.31
CA ALA A 85 10.56 15.00 12.84
C ALA A 85 9.67 13.75 12.68
N SER A 86 8.80 13.51 13.67
CA SER A 86 7.82 12.42 13.67
C SER A 86 6.83 12.48 12.50
N ALA A 87 6.70 13.65 11.87
CA ALA A 87 5.81 13.85 10.73
C ALA A 87 6.44 13.50 9.38
N VAL A 88 7.76 13.35 9.27
CA VAL A 88 8.45 13.10 7.98
C VAL A 88 7.91 11.83 7.31
N ARG A 89 7.89 10.74 8.04
CA ARG A 89 7.37 9.45 7.55
C ARG A 89 5.89 9.51 7.20
N SER A 90 5.06 10.00 8.11
CA SER A 90 3.61 10.08 7.91
C SER A 90 3.24 11.01 6.76
N TYR A 91 4.00 12.09 6.56
CA TYR A 91 3.85 12.99 5.43
C TYR A 91 4.18 12.30 4.10
N LEU A 92 5.28 11.56 4.03
CA LEU A 92 5.66 10.81 2.83
C LEU A 92 4.64 9.69 2.53
N VAL A 93 4.14 9.00 3.54
CA VAL A 93 3.05 8.01 3.39
C VAL A 93 1.79 8.69 2.83
N SER A 94 1.43 9.88 3.32
CA SER A 94 0.28 10.65 2.82
C SER A 94 0.44 11.03 1.34
N ILE A 95 1.61 11.52 0.92
CA ILE A 95 1.91 11.80 -0.49
C ILE A 95 1.76 10.52 -1.32
N THR A 96 2.36 9.42 -0.86
CA THR A 96 2.31 8.12 -1.53
C THR A 96 0.87 7.65 -1.73
N MET A 97 0.07 7.67 -0.67
CA MET A 97 -1.32 7.21 -0.74
C MET A 97 -2.20 8.13 -1.59
N ASN A 98 -1.95 9.42 -1.59
CA ASN A 98 -2.63 10.35 -2.49
C ASN A 98 -2.29 10.08 -3.96
N ARG A 99 -1.02 9.80 -4.27
CA ARG A 99 -0.59 9.43 -5.63
C ARG A 99 -1.18 8.10 -6.07
N VAL A 100 -1.17 7.09 -5.20
CA VAL A 100 -1.82 5.79 -5.43
C VAL A 100 -3.32 5.97 -5.70
N ARG A 101 -4.04 6.73 -4.87
CA ARG A 101 -5.48 6.98 -5.04
C ARG A 101 -5.80 7.63 -6.39
N ARG A 102 -4.99 8.59 -6.84
CA ARG A 102 -5.11 9.20 -8.18
C ARG A 102 -4.92 8.16 -9.27
N GLU A 103 -3.90 7.31 -9.15
CA GLU A 103 -3.61 6.28 -10.13
C GLU A 103 -4.73 5.23 -10.22
N VAL A 104 -5.28 4.78 -9.08
CA VAL A 104 -6.43 3.87 -9.06
C VAL A 104 -7.62 4.47 -9.77
N ARG A 105 -7.92 5.76 -9.54
CA ARG A 105 -9.02 6.45 -10.21
C ARG A 105 -8.76 6.56 -11.71
N ARG A 106 -7.53 6.91 -12.13
CA ARG A 106 -7.11 6.99 -13.53
C ARG A 106 -7.28 5.66 -14.26
N ARG A 107 -6.85 4.56 -13.62
CA ARG A 107 -7.00 3.20 -14.19
C ARG A 107 -8.46 2.79 -14.34
N LYS A 108 -9.29 3.09 -13.35
CA LYS A 108 -10.74 2.82 -13.44
C LYS A 108 -11.39 3.62 -14.57
N HIS A 109 -11.04 4.88 -14.71
CA HIS A 109 -11.55 5.72 -15.78
C HIS A 109 -11.12 5.20 -17.17
N ARG A 110 -9.84 4.84 -17.33
CA ARG A 110 -9.36 4.22 -18.58
C ARG A 110 -10.11 2.92 -18.92
N LYS A 111 -10.29 2.02 -17.93
CA LYS A 111 -11.06 0.78 -18.15
C LYS A 111 -12.48 1.08 -18.64
N LEU A 112 -13.12 2.09 -18.07
CA LEU A 112 -14.47 2.49 -18.48
C LEU A 112 -14.49 3.03 -19.92
N LEU A 113 -13.53 3.89 -20.28
CA LEU A 113 -13.40 4.40 -21.65
C LEU A 113 -13.21 3.27 -22.65
N TYR A 114 -12.30 2.30 -22.39
CA TYR A 114 -12.09 1.15 -23.27
C TYR A 114 -13.37 0.32 -23.45
N PHE A 115 -14.16 0.15 -22.39
CA PHE A 115 -15.45 -0.55 -22.50
C PHE A 115 -16.40 0.15 -23.47
N PHE A 116 -16.46 1.48 -23.47
CA PHE A 116 -17.31 2.24 -24.39
C PHE A 116 -16.73 2.39 -25.80
N THR A 117 -15.42 2.36 -25.98
CA THR A 117 -14.77 2.53 -27.29
C THR A 117 -14.42 1.22 -27.98
N GLY A 118 -14.70 0.06 -27.35
CA GLY A 118 -14.46 -1.27 -27.94
C GLY A 118 -12.99 -1.66 -28.07
N GLY A 119 -12.07 -0.92 -27.44
CA GLY A 119 -10.65 -1.26 -27.43
C GLY A 119 -10.31 -2.39 -26.44
N PRO A 120 -9.23 -3.16 -26.68
CA PRO A 120 -8.76 -4.15 -25.72
C PRO A 120 -8.30 -3.47 -24.44
N PRO A 121 -8.64 -4.01 -23.25
CA PRO A 121 -8.14 -3.46 -21.99
C PRO A 121 -6.61 -3.53 -21.96
N PRO A 122 -5.92 -2.51 -21.43
CA PRO A 122 -4.47 -2.50 -21.33
C PRO A 122 -4.01 -3.70 -20.49
N GLU A 123 -3.15 -4.51 -21.08
CA GLU A 123 -2.58 -5.67 -20.42
C GLU A 123 -1.66 -5.20 -19.29
N VAL A 124 -2.01 -5.53 -18.04
CA VAL A 124 -1.17 -5.23 -16.90
C VAL A 124 -0.07 -6.29 -16.84
N ALA A 125 1.10 -5.97 -17.39
CA ALA A 125 2.26 -6.83 -17.32
C ALA A 125 2.65 -7.05 -15.85
N HIS A 126 2.38 -8.22 -15.32
CA HIS A 126 2.83 -8.64 -14.00
C HIS A 126 4.33 -9.00 -14.07
N ARG A 127 5.19 -8.09 -13.63
CA ARG A 127 6.62 -8.36 -13.47
C ARG A 127 6.90 -8.83 -12.04
N ALA A 128 7.75 -9.87 -11.95
CA ALA A 128 8.35 -10.47 -10.76
C ALA A 128 7.41 -10.71 -9.56
N GLY A 129 7.28 -11.95 -9.20
CA GLY A 129 6.61 -12.42 -8.00
C GLY A 129 7.52 -13.42 -7.27
N PRO A 130 7.07 -14.02 -6.16
CA PRO A 130 7.77 -15.09 -5.47
C PRO A 130 8.17 -16.21 -6.43
N ASP A 131 9.30 -16.87 -6.18
CA ASP A 131 9.76 -18.02 -6.96
C ASP A 131 8.82 -19.24 -6.81
N ASP A 132 8.05 -19.31 -5.72
CA ASP A 132 7.02 -20.32 -5.50
C ASP A 132 5.80 -20.06 -6.42
N PRO A 133 5.46 -20.96 -7.36
CA PRO A 133 4.34 -20.79 -8.28
C PRO A 133 2.99 -20.64 -7.56
N LYS A 134 2.79 -21.33 -6.42
CA LYS A 134 1.56 -21.22 -5.61
C LYS A 134 1.45 -19.82 -4.97
N ALA A 135 2.55 -19.32 -4.41
CA ALA A 135 2.60 -17.98 -3.83
C ALA A 135 2.36 -16.91 -4.91
N LYS A 136 2.94 -17.08 -6.09
CA LYS A 136 2.73 -16.18 -7.24
C LYS A 136 1.27 -16.16 -7.70
N ALA A 137 0.66 -17.33 -7.83
CA ALA A 137 -0.75 -17.43 -8.20
C ALA A 137 -1.66 -16.80 -7.13
N ALA A 138 -1.41 -17.06 -5.84
CA ALA A 138 -2.15 -16.47 -4.74
C ALA A 138 -2.02 -14.92 -4.74
N LEU A 139 -0.83 -14.39 -4.99
CA LEU A 139 -0.60 -12.93 -5.09
C LEU A 139 -1.38 -12.32 -6.26
N ILE A 140 -1.41 -12.96 -7.42
CA ILE A 140 -2.18 -12.51 -8.60
C ILE A 140 -3.68 -12.49 -8.27
N HIS A 141 -4.20 -13.53 -7.64
CA HIS A 141 -5.61 -13.57 -7.25
C HIS A 141 -5.95 -12.51 -6.20
N LEU A 142 -5.09 -12.31 -5.20
CA LEU A 142 -5.28 -11.28 -4.18
C LEU A 142 -5.25 -9.88 -4.80
N SER A 143 -4.30 -9.61 -5.70
CA SER A 143 -4.22 -8.29 -6.37
C SER A 143 -5.48 -7.99 -7.18
N ARG A 144 -6.07 -8.98 -7.86
CA ARG A 144 -7.35 -8.84 -8.56
C ARG A 144 -8.51 -8.48 -7.62
N ILE A 145 -8.57 -9.11 -6.43
CA ILE A 145 -9.57 -8.79 -5.41
C ILE A 145 -9.39 -7.36 -4.89
N VAL A 146 -8.16 -6.95 -4.64
CA VAL A 146 -7.83 -5.59 -4.22
C VAL A 146 -8.16 -4.58 -5.32
N ASP A 147 -8.03 -4.95 -6.60
CA ASP A 147 -8.40 -4.12 -7.74
C ASP A 147 -9.90 -3.83 -7.86
N GLU A 148 -10.76 -4.64 -7.24
CA GLU A 148 -12.19 -4.38 -7.17
C GLU A 148 -12.54 -3.24 -6.20
N LEU A 149 -11.69 -2.97 -5.21
CA LEU A 149 -11.89 -1.89 -4.26
C LEU A 149 -11.83 -0.51 -4.95
N ASN A 150 -12.63 0.44 -4.46
CA ASN A 150 -12.43 1.83 -4.86
C ASN A 150 -11.12 2.39 -4.26
N ALA A 151 -10.67 3.53 -4.77
CA ALA A 151 -9.37 4.10 -4.40
C ALA A 151 -9.23 4.36 -2.89
N ASP A 152 -10.29 4.80 -2.25
CA ASP A 152 -10.26 5.15 -0.83
C ASP A 152 -10.29 3.92 0.08
N ASP A 153 -11.08 2.91 -0.28
CA ASP A 153 -11.15 1.65 0.47
C ASP A 153 -9.87 0.83 0.28
N ARG A 154 -9.30 0.85 -0.94
CA ARG A 154 -8.00 0.23 -1.22
C ARG A 154 -6.90 0.83 -0.36
N ALA A 155 -6.82 2.17 -0.29
CA ALA A 155 -5.86 2.85 0.55
C ALA A 155 -6.02 2.47 2.03
N ALA A 156 -7.25 2.47 2.54
CA ALA A 156 -7.53 2.08 3.91
C ALA A 156 -7.18 0.61 4.19
N PHE A 157 -7.42 -0.30 3.23
CA PHE A 157 -7.04 -1.71 3.34
C PHE A 157 -5.52 -1.89 3.42
N VAL A 158 -4.77 -1.24 2.52
CA VAL A 158 -3.30 -1.35 2.50
C VAL A 158 -2.71 -0.84 3.81
N LEU A 159 -3.12 0.35 4.27
CA LEU A 159 -2.60 0.93 5.51
C LEU A 159 -2.95 0.09 6.75
N SER A 160 -4.19 -0.40 6.85
CA SER A 160 -4.62 -1.21 8.00
C SER A 160 -4.07 -2.62 7.95
N SER A 161 -4.33 -3.36 6.86
CA SER A 161 -4.12 -4.81 6.82
C SER A 161 -2.72 -5.22 6.39
N LEU A 162 -2.00 -4.37 5.64
CA LEU A 162 -0.67 -4.67 5.13
C LEU A 162 0.45 -3.87 5.80
N GLU A 163 0.15 -2.68 6.33
CA GLU A 163 1.10 -1.85 7.08
C GLU A 163 0.85 -1.89 8.60
N GLY A 164 -0.32 -2.36 9.04
CA GLY A 164 -0.67 -2.49 10.46
C GLY A 164 -0.89 -1.15 11.17
N MET A 165 -1.23 -0.09 10.43
CA MET A 165 -1.56 1.21 11.00
C MET A 165 -2.88 1.16 11.75
N ASP A 166 -2.96 1.91 12.83
CA ASP A 166 -4.22 2.11 13.57
C ASP A 166 -5.17 3.09 12.87
N LEU A 167 -6.39 3.25 13.41
CA LEU A 167 -7.41 4.06 12.76
C LEU A 167 -7.13 5.56 12.82
N GLU A 168 -6.40 6.01 13.82
CA GLU A 168 -6.00 7.40 13.97
C GLU A 168 -4.92 7.76 12.96
N GLU A 169 -3.88 6.92 12.86
CA GLU A 169 -2.82 7.03 11.84
C GLU A 169 -3.41 7.04 10.42
N ILE A 170 -4.34 6.12 10.13
CA ILE A 170 -5.03 6.05 8.84
C ILE A 170 -5.84 7.31 8.58
N GLY A 171 -6.54 7.83 9.59
CA GLY A 171 -7.28 9.09 9.51
C GLY A 171 -6.37 10.25 9.11
N ASN A 172 -5.24 10.39 9.81
CA ASN A 172 -4.24 11.42 9.55
C ASN A 172 -3.63 11.30 8.15
N VAL A 173 -3.20 10.10 7.76
CA VAL A 173 -2.61 9.83 6.42
C VAL A 173 -3.60 10.12 5.29
N LEU A 174 -4.85 9.72 5.42
CA LEU A 174 -5.86 9.88 4.36
C LEU A 174 -6.62 11.21 4.42
N GLY A 175 -6.37 12.04 5.43
CA GLY A 175 -7.04 13.33 5.64
C GLY A 175 -8.54 13.16 5.92
N VAL A 176 -8.93 12.17 6.77
CA VAL A 176 -10.32 11.87 7.10
C VAL A 176 -10.51 11.65 8.59
N SER A 177 -11.76 11.80 9.05
CA SER A 177 -12.09 11.52 10.46
C SER A 177 -11.89 10.05 10.82
N HIS A 178 -11.61 9.74 12.09
CA HIS A 178 -11.50 8.39 12.64
C HIS A 178 -12.71 7.52 12.26
N SER A 179 -13.93 8.04 12.35
CA SER A 179 -15.15 7.32 11.97
C SER A 179 -15.19 6.96 10.48
N THR A 180 -14.68 7.85 9.61
CA THR A 180 -14.57 7.60 8.18
C THR A 180 -13.49 6.55 7.89
N ALA A 181 -12.33 6.64 8.55
CA ALA A 181 -11.27 5.63 8.46
C ALA A 181 -11.80 4.25 8.87
N LYS A 182 -12.45 4.14 10.03
CA LYS A 182 -13.09 2.90 10.53
C LYS A 182 -14.08 2.30 9.52
N ARG A 183 -14.95 3.13 8.96
CA ARG A 183 -15.94 2.68 7.95
C ARG A 183 -15.26 2.15 6.69
N ARG A 184 -14.22 2.84 6.18
CA ARG A 184 -13.48 2.41 4.98
C ARG A 184 -12.74 1.09 5.22
N VAL A 185 -12.02 0.97 6.33
CA VAL A 185 -11.30 -0.25 6.72
C VAL A 185 -12.28 -1.43 6.84
N ARG A 186 -13.39 -1.26 7.55
CA ARG A 186 -14.40 -2.30 7.70
C ARG A 186 -14.94 -2.76 6.34
N ARG A 187 -15.37 -1.83 5.49
CA ARG A 187 -15.94 -2.14 4.17
C ARG A 187 -14.93 -2.86 3.28
N ALA A 188 -13.68 -2.41 3.27
CA ALA A 188 -12.61 -3.03 2.49
C ALA A 188 -12.32 -4.45 2.97
N ASN A 189 -12.19 -4.65 4.28
CA ASN A 189 -11.93 -5.97 4.87
C ASN A 189 -13.09 -6.94 4.65
N GLU A 190 -14.34 -6.49 4.75
CA GLU A 190 -15.52 -7.31 4.45
C GLU A 190 -15.52 -7.74 2.98
N HIS A 191 -15.23 -6.83 2.05
CA HIS A 191 -15.14 -7.15 0.62
C HIS A 191 -14.04 -8.19 0.35
N VAL A 192 -12.82 -7.94 0.81
CA VAL A 192 -11.68 -8.85 0.59
C VAL A 192 -11.96 -10.22 1.20
N ARG A 193 -12.43 -10.28 2.45
CA ARG A 193 -12.76 -11.55 3.11
C ARG A 193 -13.81 -12.35 2.33
N LYS A 194 -14.88 -11.71 1.88
CA LYS A 194 -15.95 -12.34 1.08
C LYS A 194 -15.41 -12.90 -0.23
N ARG A 195 -14.48 -12.20 -0.89
CA ARG A 195 -13.89 -12.66 -2.15
C ARG A 195 -12.87 -13.78 -1.94
N VAL A 196 -12.03 -13.66 -0.92
CA VAL A 196 -11.05 -14.69 -0.55
C VAL A 196 -11.75 -16.01 -0.17
N SER A 197 -12.82 -15.97 0.63
CA SER A 197 -13.56 -17.19 1.02
C SER A 197 -14.23 -17.92 -0.15
N ARG A 198 -14.45 -17.24 -1.28
CA ARG A 198 -15.02 -17.82 -2.50
C ARG A 198 -13.97 -18.29 -3.50
N ASN A 199 -12.70 -18.03 -3.23
CA ASN A 199 -11.58 -18.42 -4.08
C ASN A 199 -10.86 -19.61 -3.45
N ALA A 200 -11.06 -20.82 -4.02
CA ALA A 200 -10.50 -22.07 -3.48
C ALA A 200 -8.97 -22.00 -3.34
N LEU A 201 -8.28 -21.50 -4.37
CA LEU A 201 -6.82 -21.38 -4.38
C LEU A 201 -6.31 -20.50 -3.22
N LEU A 202 -6.93 -19.32 -2.99
CA LEU A 202 -6.54 -18.44 -1.89
C LEU A 202 -6.88 -19.04 -0.53
N SER A 203 -8.05 -19.69 -0.40
CA SER A 203 -8.45 -20.34 0.84
C SER A 203 -7.50 -21.47 1.22
N ASP A 204 -7.10 -22.28 0.26
CA ASP A 204 -6.17 -23.40 0.47
C ASP A 204 -4.75 -22.90 0.77
N TYR A 205 -4.28 -21.88 0.05
CA TYR A 205 -2.97 -21.27 0.31
C TYR A 205 -2.87 -20.66 1.71
N ILE A 206 -3.91 -19.95 2.14
CA ILE A 206 -3.96 -19.35 3.49
C ILE A 206 -3.99 -20.44 4.56
N ARG A 207 -4.78 -21.52 4.35
CA ARG A 207 -4.85 -22.66 5.27
C ARG A 207 -3.49 -23.33 5.43
N GLU A 208 -2.81 -23.61 4.32
CA GLU A 208 -1.47 -24.23 4.31
C GLU A 208 -0.44 -23.39 5.06
N LYS A 209 -0.41 -22.06 4.82
CA LYS A 209 0.50 -21.14 5.50
C LYS A 209 0.20 -20.99 6.99
N THR A 210 -1.08 -21.02 7.39
CA THR A 210 -1.49 -20.95 8.80
C THR A 210 -1.06 -22.18 9.56
N LEU A 211 -1.22 -23.37 8.98
CA LEU A 211 -0.78 -24.63 9.59
C LEU A 211 0.74 -24.68 9.79
N ARG A 212 1.54 -24.25 8.80
CA ARG A 212 3.01 -24.22 8.90
C ARG A 212 3.55 -23.23 9.94
N ARG A 213 2.75 -22.25 10.38
CA ARG A 213 3.17 -21.26 11.38
C ARG A 213 2.83 -21.68 12.81
N ASN A 214 1.87 -22.56 12.98
CA ASN A 214 1.38 -23.02 14.28
C ASN A 214 1.89 -24.42 14.68
N GLY A 215 2.70 -25.08 13.86
CA GLY A 215 3.44 -26.31 14.11
C GLY A 215 4.94 -26.05 14.13
#